data_ef887d84e2c3e030705de5aa5cb39502
#
_entry.id   ef887d84e2c3e030705de5aa5cb39502
#
_cell.length_a   1.000
_cell.length_b   1.000
_cell.length_c   1.000
_cell.angle_alpha   90.00
_cell.angle_beta   90.00
_cell.angle_gamma   90.00
#
_symmetry.space_group_name_H-M   'P 1'
#
loop_
_entity.id
_entity.type
_entity.pdbx_description
1 polymer ?
#
loop_
_entity_poly.entity_id
_entity_poly.type
_entity_poly.pdbx_seq_one_letter_code
_entity_poly.pdbx_strand_id
1 'polypeptide(L)'
;IILFFIILVASFSITSALMTSVVRKTREIGLIVAMGARPFQVAMSYCVQGLIIGVSGTVVGIALQALILHYRNEIVWTFARITDGREAMLRFYQFNDIPVYYSMSDFVLVCGMTITICLLAGILPAIRTLRMKPSDALRSE
;
A
#
# COMPACT_ATOMS: atom_id res chain seq x y z
N ILE A 1 13.77 -3.70 10.11
CA ILE A 1 13.12 -5.03 10.20
C ILE A 1 11.61 -4.87 10.32
N ILE A 2 11.09 -4.13 11.31
CA ILE A 2 9.64 -3.92 11.53
C ILE A 2 8.96 -3.32 10.29
N LEU A 3 9.53 -2.28 9.68
CA LEU A 3 9.01 -1.67 8.45
C LEU A 3 8.89 -2.67 7.31
N PHE A 4 9.85 -3.58 7.16
CA PHE A 4 9.81 -4.61 6.15
C PHE A 4 8.60 -5.53 6.33
N PHE A 5 8.32 -5.98 7.56
CA PHE A 5 7.16 -6.81 7.86
C PHE A 5 5.83 -6.08 7.61
N ILE A 6 5.74 -4.80 7.97
CA ILE A 6 4.55 -3.99 7.71
C ILE A 6 4.29 -3.89 6.20
N ILE A 7 5.32 -3.60 5.40
CA ILE A 7 5.21 -3.51 3.95
C ILE A 7 4.81 -4.87 3.34
N LEU A 8 5.35 -5.98 3.86
CA LEU A 8 5.01 -7.32 3.42
C LEU A 8 3.54 -7.66 3.69
N VAL A 9 3.03 -7.38 4.89
CA VAL A 9 1.61 -7.59 5.23
C VAL A 9 0.70 -6.71 4.38
N ALA A 10 1.06 -5.43 4.17
CA ALA A 10 0.31 -4.53 3.32
C ALA A 10 0.26 -5.02 1.87
N SER A 11 1.37 -5.51 1.33
CA SER A 11 1.48 -6.10 -0.01
C SER A 11 0.55 -7.31 -0.17
N PHE A 12 0.53 -8.20 0.82
CA PHE A 12 -0.37 -9.35 0.83
C PHE A 12 -1.84 -8.92 0.85
N SER A 13 -2.17 -7.91 1.64
CA SER A 13 -3.52 -7.33 1.71
C SER A 13 -3.97 -6.76 0.35
N ILE A 14 -3.11 -5.99 -0.32
CA ILE A 14 -3.38 -5.42 -1.65
C ILE A 14 -3.58 -6.54 -2.67
N THR A 15 -2.71 -7.55 -2.68
CA THR A 15 -2.82 -8.70 -3.59
C THR A 15 -4.15 -9.45 -3.38
N SER A 16 -4.53 -9.68 -2.13
CA SER A 16 -5.79 -10.34 -1.78
C SER A 16 -7.01 -9.54 -2.24
N ALA A 17 -7.01 -8.23 -2.05
CA ALA A 17 -8.08 -7.34 -2.49
C ALA A 17 -8.22 -7.33 -4.02
N LEU A 18 -7.10 -7.23 -4.75
CA LEU A 18 -7.10 -7.27 -6.21
C LEU A 18 -7.55 -8.64 -6.74
N MET A 19 -7.12 -9.72 -6.09
CA MET A 19 -7.53 -11.09 -6.45
C MET A 19 -9.04 -11.29 -6.27
N THR A 20 -9.59 -10.80 -5.15
CA THR A 20 -11.04 -10.83 -4.90
C THR A 20 -11.79 -10.02 -5.95
N SER A 21 -11.26 -8.88 -6.36
CA SER A 21 -11.84 -8.06 -7.43
C SER A 21 -11.88 -8.81 -8.76
N VAL A 22 -10.80 -9.52 -9.14
CA VAL A 22 -10.77 -10.38 -10.35
C VAL A 22 -11.83 -11.46 -10.28
N VAL A 23 -11.94 -12.18 -9.15
CA VAL A 23 -12.91 -13.26 -8.97
C VAL A 23 -14.34 -12.75 -9.09
N ARG A 24 -14.66 -11.62 -8.46
CA ARG A 24 -15.99 -10.99 -8.54
C ARG A 24 -16.35 -10.52 -9.94
N LYS A 25 -15.37 -10.09 -10.73
CA LYS A 25 -15.56 -9.56 -12.10
C LYS A 25 -15.26 -10.59 -13.20
N THR A 26 -15.08 -11.85 -12.84
CA THR A 26 -14.73 -12.91 -13.80
C THR A 26 -15.69 -12.98 -14.98
N ARG A 27 -17.00 -12.84 -14.74
CA ARG A 27 -18.04 -12.86 -15.80
C ARG A 27 -17.92 -11.66 -16.73
N GLU A 28 -17.72 -10.46 -16.19
CA GLU A 28 -17.55 -9.23 -16.98
C GLU A 28 -16.29 -9.31 -17.84
N ILE A 29 -15.20 -9.81 -17.25
CA ILE A 29 -13.92 -10.02 -17.93
C ILE A 29 -14.10 -11.04 -19.07
N GLY A 30 -14.78 -12.16 -18.82
CA GLY A 30 -15.07 -13.18 -19.82
C GLY A 30 -15.87 -12.61 -20.99
N LEU A 31 -16.88 -11.77 -20.72
CA LEU A 31 -17.69 -11.11 -21.74
C LEU A 31 -16.85 -10.16 -22.61
N ILE A 32 -16.02 -9.34 -22.00
CA ILE A 32 -15.15 -8.39 -22.71
C ILE A 32 -14.15 -9.12 -23.60
N VAL A 33 -13.58 -10.23 -23.12
CA VAL A 33 -12.66 -11.06 -23.92
C VAL A 33 -13.40 -11.78 -25.04
N ALA A 34 -14.62 -12.24 -24.82
CA ALA A 34 -15.47 -12.85 -25.87
C ALA A 34 -15.84 -11.86 -26.98
N MET A 35 -15.98 -10.57 -26.64
CA MET A 35 -16.19 -9.49 -27.62
C MET A 35 -14.91 -9.08 -28.38
N GLY A 36 -13.77 -9.77 -28.13
CA GLY A 36 -12.52 -9.55 -28.88
C GLY A 36 -11.45 -8.73 -28.17
N ALA A 37 -11.63 -8.38 -26.90
CA ALA A 37 -10.56 -7.74 -26.14
C ALA A 37 -9.41 -8.73 -25.88
N ARG A 38 -8.18 -8.25 -26.00
CA ARG A 38 -7.00 -9.07 -25.71
C ARG A 38 -6.87 -9.28 -24.21
N PRO A 39 -6.68 -10.53 -23.71
CA PRO A 39 -6.52 -10.81 -22.28
C PRO A 39 -5.40 -10.01 -21.63
N PHE A 40 -4.36 -9.66 -22.41
CA PHE A 40 -3.26 -8.81 -21.97
C PHE A 40 -3.70 -7.38 -21.60
N GLN A 41 -4.65 -6.81 -22.30
CA GLN A 41 -5.18 -5.47 -21.98
C GLN A 41 -5.91 -5.46 -20.65
N VAL A 42 -6.66 -6.52 -20.36
CA VAL A 42 -7.36 -6.68 -19.09
C VAL A 42 -6.34 -6.91 -17.96
N ALA A 43 -5.32 -7.73 -18.18
CA ALA A 43 -4.24 -7.95 -17.22
C ALA A 43 -3.47 -6.65 -16.91
N MET A 44 -3.19 -5.82 -17.94
CA MET A 44 -2.52 -4.55 -17.77
C MET A 44 -3.32 -3.57 -16.90
N SER A 45 -4.66 -3.61 -16.97
CA SER A 45 -5.53 -2.78 -16.12
C SER A 45 -5.32 -3.06 -14.63
N TYR A 46 -5.07 -4.32 -14.23
CA TYR A 46 -4.77 -4.67 -12.83
C TYR A 46 -3.37 -4.20 -12.39
N CYS A 47 -2.39 -4.23 -13.29
CA CYS A 47 -1.07 -3.66 -13.00
C CYS A 47 -1.14 -2.14 -12.81
N VAL A 48 -1.90 -1.45 -13.66
CA VAL A 48 -2.13 0.00 -13.53
C VAL A 48 -2.90 0.32 -12.24
N GLN A 49 -3.88 -0.49 -11.86
CA GLN A 49 -4.60 -0.33 -10.61
C GLN A 49 -3.68 -0.49 -9.39
N GLY A 50 -2.78 -1.48 -9.40
CA GLY A 50 -1.75 -1.64 -8.36
C GLY A 50 -0.81 -0.43 -8.27
N LEU A 51 -0.41 0.11 -9.42
CA LEU A 51 0.41 1.32 -9.50
C LEU A 51 -0.32 2.55 -8.92
N ILE A 52 -1.58 2.75 -9.27
CA ILE A 52 -2.40 3.86 -8.75
C ILE A 52 -2.52 3.77 -7.23
N ILE A 53 -2.80 2.57 -6.70
CA ILE A 53 -2.87 2.34 -5.24
C ILE A 53 -1.52 2.65 -4.59
N GLY A 54 -0.42 2.17 -5.16
CA GLY A 54 0.93 2.41 -4.64
C GLY A 54 1.30 3.89 -4.62
N VAL A 55 1.06 4.59 -5.72
CA VAL A 55 1.38 6.03 -5.84
C VAL A 55 0.48 6.86 -4.92
N SER A 56 -0.83 6.65 -4.95
CA SER A 56 -1.76 7.41 -4.09
C SER A 56 -1.49 7.15 -2.60
N GLY A 57 -1.24 5.89 -2.21
CA GLY A 57 -0.86 5.53 -0.85
C GLY A 57 0.45 6.19 -0.41
N THR A 58 1.45 6.24 -1.28
CA THR A 58 2.73 6.91 -1.01
C THR A 58 2.53 8.42 -0.81
N VAL A 59 1.76 9.08 -1.67
CA VAL A 59 1.47 10.52 -1.55
C VAL A 59 0.75 10.84 -0.23
N VAL A 60 -0.28 10.06 0.10
CA VAL A 60 -1.01 10.22 1.37
C VAL A 60 -0.09 9.94 2.57
N GLY A 61 0.76 8.90 2.49
CA GLY A 61 1.74 8.58 3.53
C GLY A 61 2.72 9.72 3.78
N ILE A 62 3.25 10.34 2.71
CA ILE A 62 4.14 11.50 2.80
C ILE A 62 3.42 12.69 3.47
N ALA A 63 2.19 12.98 3.04
CA ALA A 63 1.41 14.08 3.60
C ALA A 63 1.14 13.88 5.11
N LEU A 64 0.74 12.66 5.51
CA LEU A 64 0.54 12.30 6.91
C LEU A 64 1.83 12.37 7.72
N GLN A 65 2.94 11.88 7.16
CA GLN A 65 4.26 11.98 7.80
C GLN A 65 4.64 13.44 8.06
N ALA A 66 4.51 14.31 7.06
CA ALA A 66 4.82 15.72 7.21
C ALA A 66 3.96 16.39 8.29
N LEU A 67 2.66 16.06 8.34
CA LEU A 67 1.73 16.58 9.34
C LEU A 67 2.09 16.09 10.74
N ILE A 68 2.37 14.80 10.92
CA ILE A 68 2.78 14.22 12.22
C ILE A 68 4.11 14.83 12.69
N LEU A 69 5.08 15.00 11.77
CA LEU A 69 6.35 15.64 12.12
C LEU A 69 6.18 17.10 12.52
N HIS A 70 5.28 17.82 11.89
CA HIS A 70 5.01 19.22 12.23
C HIS A 70 4.41 19.36 13.65
N TYR A 71 3.45 18.50 13.98
CA TYR A 71 2.78 18.53 15.29
C TYR A 71 3.40 17.60 16.35
N ARG A 72 4.55 16.98 16.05
CA ARG A 72 5.15 15.95 16.91
C ARG A 72 5.33 16.39 18.37
N ASN A 73 5.87 17.60 18.57
CA ASN A 73 6.14 18.12 19.92
C ASN A 73 4.84 18.35 20.69
N GLU A 74 3.82 18.91 20.04
CA GLU A 74 2.50 19.13 20.67
C GLU A 74 1.82 17.82 21.04
N ILE A 75 1.89 16.83 20.15
CA ILE A 75 1.32 15.49 20.38
C ILE A 75 1.99 14.82 21.57
N VAL A 76 3.31 14.84 21.63
CA VAL A 76 4.08 14.21 22.72
C VAL A 76 3.81 14.91 24.04
N TRP A 77 3.83 16.26 24.08
CA TRP A 77 3.55 17.01 25.31
C TRP A 77 2.10 16.87 25.78
N THR A 78 1.15 16.77 24.87
CA THR A 78 -0.27 16.54 25.21
C THR A 78 -0.44 15.12 25.79
N PHE A 79 0.18 14.11 25.20
CA PHE A 79 0.15 12.75 25.71
C PHE A 79 0.82 12.63 27.10
N ALA A 80 1.96 13.30 27.30
CA ALA A 80 2.66 13.36 28.57
C ALA A 80 1.84 14.04 29.68
N ARG A 81 0.99 15.02 29.33
CA ARG A 81 0.07 15.67 30.29
C ARG A 81 -1.07 14.74 30.72
N ILE A 82 -1.62 13.96 29.79
CA ILE A 82 -2.75 13.06 30.05
C ILE A 82 -2.32 11.85 30.88
N THR A 83 -1.08 11.40 30.72
CA THR A 83 -0.59 10.15 31.33
C THR A 83 0.16 10.37 32.65
N ASP A 84 0.21 11.62 33.20
CA ASP A 84 1.04 11.99 34.38
C ASP A 84 2.53 11.58 34.27
N GLY A 85 2.95 11.20 33.06
CA GLY A 85 4.30 10.70 32.75
C GLY A 85 5.33 11.79 32.43
N ARG A 86 5.03 13.07 32.70
CA ARG A 86 5.91 14.20 32.36
C ARG A 86 7.32 14.07 33.01
N GLU A 87 7.37 13.65 34.26
CA GLU A 87 8.63 13.45 34.95
C GLU A 87 9.40 12.21 34.44
N ALA A 88 8.70 11.16 34.07
CA ALA A 88 9.31 9.97 33.47
C ALA A 88 9.87 10.29 32.09
N MET A 89 9.14 11.04 31.24
CA MET A 89 9.63 11.44 29.92
C MET A 89 10.84 12.38 29.98
N LEU A 90 10.86 13.37 30.89
CA LEU A 90 12.00 14.25 31.09
C LEU A 90 13.24 13.50 31.59
N ARG A 91 13.07 12.45 32.40
CA ARG A 91 14.17 11.57 32.85
C ARG A 91 14.68 10.64 31.77
N PHE A 92 13.79 10.08 30.93
CA PHE A 92 14.18 9.13 29.88
C PHE A 92 14.81 9.80 28.66
N TYR A 93 14.32 10.96 28.24
CA TYR A 93 14.76 11.58 26.99
C TYR A 93 15.84 12.64 27.15
N GLN A 94 16.11 13.18 28.36
CA GLN A 94 17.13 14.23 28.62
C GLN A 94 17.15 15.41 27.61
N PHE A 95 16.24 15.42 26.63
CA PHE A 95 16.14 16.38 25.54
C PHE A 95 14.78 17.08 25.57
N ASN A 96 14.82 18.39 25.40
CA ASN A 96 13.61 19.20 25.34
C ASN A 96 12.84 19.00 24.01
N ASP A 97 13.55 18.53 22.98
CA ASP A 97 13.02 18.25 21.65
C ASP A 97 13.50 16.88 21.15
N ILE A 98 12.60 16.13 20.47
CA ILE A 98 12.95 14.85 19.87
C ILE A 98 13.76 15.10 18.60
N PRO A 99 15.06 14.74 18.54
CA PRO A 99 15.86 14.93 17.34
C PRO A 99 15.34 14.08 16.19
N VAL A 100 15.15 14.68 15.04
CA VAL A 100 14.76 13.97 13.80
C VAL A 100 15.84 14.17 12.76
N TYR A 101 16.39 13.07 12.30
CA TYR A 101 17.32 13.07 11.18
C TYR A 101 16.54 12.83 9.87
N TYR A 102 16.57 13.82 9.00
CA TYR A 102 15.99 13.70 7.66
C TYR A 102 17.04 13.06 6.75
N SER A 103 16.89 11.77 6.45
CA SER A 103 17.69 11.08 5.44
C SER A 103 16.90 10.99 4.14
N MET A 104 17.31 11.77 3.13
CA MET A 104 16.70 11.73 1.81
C MET A 104 16.86 10.36 1.15
N SER A 105 17.96 9.66 1.47
CA SER A 105 18.23 8.31 0.97
C SER A 105 17.21 7.30 1.49
N ASP A 106 16.89 7.34 2.78
CA ASP A 106 15.92 6.43 3.39
C ASP A 106 14.51 6.67 2.85
N PHE A 107 14.18 7.96 2.63
CA PHE A 107 12.90 8.36 2.05
C PHE A 107 12.72 7.79 0.63
N VAL A 108 13.71 7.99 -0.24
CA VAL A 108 13.68 7.47 -1.62
C VAL A 108 13.65 5.95 -1.63
N LEU A 109 14.38 5.30 -0.73
CA LEU A 109 14.42 3.84 -0.60
C LEU A 109 13.05 3.28 -0.21
N VAL A 110 12.42 3.84 0.82
CA VAL A 110 11.10 3.36 1.30
C VAL A 110 10.02 3.59 0.23
N CYS A 111 9.98 4.77 -0.39
CA CYS A 111 9.03 5.06 -1.47
C CYS A 111 9.24 4.13 -2.67
N GLY A 112 10.48 3.92 -3.09
CA GLY A 112 10.83 3.03 -4.18
C GLY A 112 10.45 1.58 -3.90
N MET A 113 10.75 1.07 -2.70
CA MET A 113 10.33 -0.26 -2.27
C MET A 113 8.80 -0.40 -2.27
N THR A 114 8.08 0.57 -1.73
CA THR A 114 6.62 0.54 -1.65
C THR A 114 6.01 0.44 -3.05
N ILE A 115 6.42 1.29 -3.98
CA ILE A 115 5.92 1.29 -5.36
C ILE A 115 6.26 -0.03 -6.05
N THR A 116 7.48 -0.53 -5.90
CA THR A 116 7.92 -1.80 -6.49
C THR A 116 7.07 -2.98 -5.99
N ILE A 117 6.83 -3.05 -4.70
CA ILE A 117 6.04 -4.10 -4.09
C ILE A 117 4.57 -4.01 -4.52
N CYS A 118 4.00 -2.81 -4.63
CA CYS A 118 2.65 -2.61 -5.15
C CYS A 118 2.50 -3.06 -6.61
N LEU A 119 3.52 -2.80 -7.44
CA LEU A 119 3.55 -3.32 -8.82
C LEU A 119 3.59 -4.84 -8.85
N LEU A 120 4.46 -5.47 -8.05
CA LEU A 120 4.56 -6.92 -7.94
C LEU A 120 3.26 -7.54 -7.44
N ALA A 121 2.58 -6.91 -6.47
CA ALA A 121 1.28 -7.33 -5.96
C ALA A 121 0.19 -7.35 -7.06
N GLY A 122 0.26 -6.44 -8.03
CA GLY A 122 -0.63 -6.40 -9.19
C GLY A 122 -0.36 -7.48 -10.25
N ILE A 123 0.83 -8.07 -10.28
CA ILE A 123 1.20 -9.10 -11.27
C ILE A 123 0.44 -10.40 -11.06
N LEU A 124 0.26 -10.83 -9.81
CA LEU A 124 -0.46 -12.07 -9.47
C LEU A 124 -1.90 -12.10 -10.04
N PRO A 125 -2.76 -11.11 -9.77
CA PRO A 125 -4.09 -11.05 -10.38
C PRO A 125 -4.04 -10.88 -11.90
N ALA A 126 -3.04 -10.17 -12.43
CA ALA A 126 -2.85 -10.01 -13.86
C ALA A 126 -2.57 -11.35 -14.56
N ILE A 127 -1.68 -12.18 -14.01
CA ILE A 127 -1.38 -13.53 -14.54
C ILE A 127 -2.63 -14.42 -14.48
N ARG A 128 -3.41 -14.33 -13.42
CA ARG A 128 -4.65 -15.11 -13.30
C ARG A 128 -5.65 -14.75 -14.39
N THR A 129 -5.80 -13.47 -14.70
CA THR A 129 -6.66 -13.00 -15.78
C THR A 129 -6.21 -13.52 -17.15
N LEU A 130 -4.89 -13.57 -17.41
CA LEU A 130 -4.34 -14.12 -18.65
C LEU A 130 -4.63 -15.62 -18.83
N ARG A 131 -4.76 -16.37 -17.75
CA ARG A 131 -5.00 -17.83 -17.76
C ARG A 131 -6.49 -18.21 -17.80
N MET A 132 -7.39 -17.26 -17.67
CA MET A 132 -8.82 -17.51 -17.72
C MET A 132 -9.24 -17.85 -19.15
N LYS A 133 -9.91 -19.00 -19.32
CA LYS A 133 -10.55 -19.38 -20.57
C LYS A 133 -11.94 -18.74 -20.60
N PRO A 134 -12.33 -18.05 -21.69
CA PRO A 134 -13.65 -17.43 -21.80
C PRO A 134 -14.81 -18.41 -21.58
N SER A 135 -14.62 -19.68 -21.99
CA SER A 135 -15.59 -20.77 -21.79
C SER A 135 -15.89 -21.07 -20.33
N ASP A 136 -14.86 -21.00 -19.47
CA ASP A 136 -14.99 -21.32 -18.05
C ASP A 136 -15.60 -20.13 -17.27
N ALA A 137 -15.35 -18.91 -17.74
CA ALA A 137 -15.90 -17.68 -17.15
C ALA A 137 -17.43 -17.55 -17.39
N LEU A 138 -17.93 -18.10 -18.48
CA LEU A 138 -19.37 -18.09 -18.81
C LEU A 138 -20.13 -19.30 -18.21
N ARG A 139 -19.43 -20.36 -17.80
CA ARG A 139 -20.02 -21.60 -17.26
C ARG A 139 -20.10 -21.64 -15.73
N SER A 140 -19.51 -20.67 -15.04
CA SER A 140 -19.54 -20.60 -13.57
C SER A 140 -20.91 -20.11 -13.08
N GLU A 141 -21.92 -20.98 -13.13
CA GLU A 141 -23.08 -20.95 -12.25
C GLU A 141 -22.82 -21.84 -11.04
#